data_edafe6a38047a64776864b56194c4fa1
#
_entry.id   edafe6a38047a64776864b56194c4fa1
#
_cell.length_a   1.000
_cell.length_b   1.000
_cell.length_c   1.000
_cell.angle_alpha   90.00
_cell.angle_beta   90.00
_cell.angle_gamma   90.00
#
_symmetry.space_group_name_H-M   'P 1'
#
loop_
_entity.id
_entity.type
_entity.pdbx_description
1 polymer ?
#
loop_
_entity_poly.entity_id
_entity_poly.type
_entity_poly.pdbx_seq_one_letter_code
_entity_poly.pdbx_strand_id
1 'polypeptide(L)'
;MGIRTVKPTSPARRYMTFVTNEDITKKTPEKRLLTPKRRTNGRNVHGRITVRHRGGGHKRMLRDVDFRREKFGIPAKVAGIEYDPGRSARIALLHYRDGEKRYIIAPLGLKPGDILMSGPQADILPGNALPIRNIPLGTLVHNVELQPGKGGQLCRSAGTLAQVLAKEGDHANIKLPSGEVRQVKLDCMATVGQVGNLDHENVSVGKAGRTRWRGFRPTVRGTVMNPVDHPMGGGEGKGKGNHPMTPWGKPTKGYKTRRGARPSDRYIVTRRKK
;
A
#
# COMPACT_ATOMS: atom_id res chain seq x y z
N MET A 1 7.71 -10.26 14.53
CA MET A 1 7.16 -8.90 14.72
C MET A 1 6.02 -9.01 15.70
N GLY A 2 5.83 -8.04 16.56
CA GLY A 2 4.79 -8.06 17.57
C GLY A 2 4.12 -6.69 17.72
N ILE A 3 2.97 -6.68 18.38
CA ILE A 3 2.27 -5.46 18.77
C ILE A 3 2.56 -5.19 20.23
N ARG A 4 3.06 -3.99 20.53
CA ARG A 4 3.26 -3.51 21.89
C ARG A 4 2.05 -2.66 22.31
N THR A 5 1.43 -3.04 23.41
CA THR A 5 0.46 -2.22 24.15
C THR A 5 1.19 -1.23 25.05
N VAL A 6 0.50 -0.22 25.51
CA VAL A 6 1.03 0.76 26.47
C VAL A 6 0.18 0.79 27.74
N LYS A 7 0.79 1.17 28.87
CA LYS A 7 0.08 1.29 30.15
C LYS A 7 -1.12 2.27 30.00
N PRO A 8 -2.30 1.95 30.51
CA PRO A 8 -3.53 2.75 30.35
C PRO A 8 -3.55 3.95 31.30
N THR A 9 -2.56 4.83 31.21
CA THR A 9 -2.40 6.03 32.04
C THR A 9 -3.33 7.17 31.67
N SER A 10 -3.99 7.09 30.50
CA SER A 10 -4.99 8.08 30.05
C SER A 10 -5.99 7.39 29.10
N PRO A 11 -7.20 7.98 28.87
CA PRO A 11 -8.18 7.42 27.94
C PRO A 11 -7.59 7.16 26.54
N ALA A 12 -6.71 8.03 26.05
CA ALA A 12 -6.08 7.89 24.74
C ALA A 12 -5.10 6.71 24.70
N ARG A 13 -4.41 6.40 25.80
CA ARG A 13 -3.43 5.32 25.87
C ARG A 13 -4.04 3.95 26.10
N ARG A 14 -5.27 3.88 26.61
CA ARG A 14 -5.97 2.62 26.92
C ARG A 14 -6.02 1.65 25.74
N TYR A 15 -6.29 2.17 24.54
CA TYR A 15 -6.44 1.37 23.33
C TYR A 15 -5.30 1.57 22.31
N MET A 16 -4.28 2.31 22.68
CA MET A 16 -3.17 2.64 21.78
C MET A 16 -2.21 1.46 21.68
N THR A 17 -1.87 1.10 20.44
CA THR A 17 -0.85 0.09 20.18
C THR A 17 0.21 0.60 19.21
N PHE A 18 1.35 -0.08 19.19
CA PHE A 18 2.47 0.19 18.29
C PHE A 18 3.01 -1.12 17.75
N VAL A 19 3.46 -1.12 16.50
CA VAL A 19 4.28 -2.21 15.97
C VAL A 19 5.65 -2.16 16.65
N THR A 20 6.18 -3.31 17.07
CA THR A 20 7.59 -3.42 17.45
C THR A 20 8.43 -3.22 16.19
N ASN A 21 9.55 -2.51 16.32
CA ASN A 21 10.41 -2.20 15.18
C ASN A 21 11.68 -3.08 15.20
N GLU A 22 11.53 -4.33 15.61
CA GLU A 22 12.63 -5.31 15.72
C GLU A 22 13.24 -5.64 14.36
N ASP A 23 12.45 -5.54 13.32
CA ASP A 23 12.83 -5.74 11.91
C ASP A 23 13.69 -4.60 11.33
N ILE A 24 13.69 -3.43 11.98
CA ILE A 24 14.45 -2.28 11.50
C ILE A 24 15.89 -2.36 11.95
N THR A 25 16.78 -2.58 11.02
CA THR A 25 18.24 -2.70 11.29
C THR A 25 18.98 -1.38 11.07
N LYS A 26 18.42 -0.49 10.22
CA LYS A 26 19.04 0.81 9.93
C LYS A 26 18.03 1.95 10.15
N LYS A 27 18.42 2.90 11.02
CA LYS A 27 17.55 4.05 11.40
C LYS A 27 17.72 5.26 10.50
N THR A 28 18.90 5.48 9.96
CA THR A 28 19.22 6.65 9.12
C THR A 28 19.04 6.30 7.64
N PRO A 29 18.17 7.04 6.91
CA PRO A 29 17.96 6.78 5.49
C PRO A 29 19.15 7.26 4.64
N GLU A 30 19.29 6.68 3.44
CA GLU A 30 20.26 7.11 2.43
C GLU A 30 19.85 8.47 1.86
N LYS A 31 20.68 9.50 2.09
CA LYS A 31 20.34 10.90 1.76
C LYS A 31 20.08 11.12 0.26
N ARG A 32 20.85 10.44 -0.62
CA ARG A 32 20.72 10.56 -2.07
C ARG A 32 19.39 10.04 -2.62
N LEU A 33 18.74 9.13 -1.89
CA LEU A 33 17.45 8.54 -2.27
C LEU A 33 16.25 9.22 -1.57
N LEU A 34 16.43 10.43 -1.05
CA LEU A 34 15.39 11.19 -0.38
C LEU A 34 14.96 12.40 -1.19
N THR A 35 13.64 12.55 -1.36
CA THR A 35 13.03 13.75 -1.94
C THR A 35 12.02 14.38 -1.00
N PRO A 36 11.94 15.71 -0.90
CA PRO A 36 10.95 16.38 -0.06
C PRO A 36 9.53 16.11 -0.56
N LYS A 37 8.66 15.65 0.33
CA LYS A 37 7.23 15.51 -0.01
C LYS A 37 6.54 16.86 0.07
N ARG A 38 6.23 17.48 -1.07
CA ARG A 38 5.39 18.68 -1.14
C ARG A 38 3.96 18.35 -0.68
N ARG A 39 3.33 19.26 0.06
CA ARG A 39 1.97 19.09 0.56
C ARG A 39 1.02 19.91 -0.30
N THR A 40 0.08 19.25 -0.93
CA THR A 40 -1.01 19.89 -1.69
C THR A 40 -2.24 20.19 -0.83
N ASN A 41 -2.30 19.62 0.38
CA ASN A 41 -3.44 19.76 1.31
C ASN A 41 -4.80 19.47 0.66
N GLY A 42 -4.84 18.54 -0.30
CA GLY A 42 -6.04 18.16 -1.03
C GLY A 42 -6.50 19.15 -2.09
N ARG A 43 -5.62 20.10 -2.51
CA ARG A 43 -5.90 21.05 -3.60
C ARG A 43 -5.31 20.57 -4.90
N ASN A 44 -5.99 20.88 -6.01
CA ASN A 44 -5.49 20.69 -7.37
C ASN A 44 -4.60 21.87 -7.80
N VAL A 45 -4.18 21.89 -9.08
CA VAL A 45 -3.36 22.96 -9.67
C VAL A 45 -4.04 24.34 -9.66
N HIS A 46 -5.38 24.38 -9.66
CA HIS A 46 -6.17 25.60 -9.58
C HIS A 46 -6.50 26.03 -8.14
N GLY A 47 -5.89 25.41 -7.12
CA GLY A 47 -6.13 25.71 -5.71
C GLY A 47 -7.45 25.22 -5.14
N ARG A 48 -8.31 24.55 -5.93
CA ARG A 48 -9.61 24.03 -5.49
C ARG A 48 -9.44 22.75 -4.71
N ILE A 49 -10.27 22.55 -3.67
CA ILE A 49 -10.27 21.33 -2.86
C ILE A 49 -10.90 20.20 -3.66
N THR A 50 -10.07 19.22 -4.06
CA THR A 50 -10.51 17.98 -4.75
C THR A 50 -10.58 16.79 -3.80
N VAL A 51 -9.82 16.81 -2.71
CA VAL A 51 -9.86 15.79 -1.66
C VAL A 51 -10.04 16.49 -0.32
N ARG A 52 -11.24 16.35 0.27
CA ARG A 52 -11.58 16.97 1.56
C ARG A 52 -10.80 16.34 2.71
N HIS A 53 -10.71 17.08 3.82
CA HIS A 53 -10.13 16.64 5.09
C HIS A 53 -8.65 16.20 4.98
N ARG A 54 -7.88 16.86 4.12
CA ARG A 54 -6.42 16.70 4.00
C ARG A 54 -5.71 17.97 4.43
N GLY A 55 -4.58 17.82 5.09
CA GLY A 55 -3.72 18.94 5.47
C GLY A 55 -3.07 18.78 6.84
N GLY A 56 -2.07 19.59 7.10
CA GLY A 56 -1.23 19.47 8.29
C GLY A 56 -0.39 18.18 8.28
N GLY A 57 -0.14 17.65 9.46
CA GLY A 57 0.66 16.43 9.63
C GLY A 57 2.15 16.69 9.74
N HIS A 58 2.92 15.66 10.04
CA HIS A 58 4.38 15.73 10.18
C HIS A 58 5.05 15.90 8.81
N LYS A 59 6.15 16.69 8.73
CA LYS A 59 6.99 16.78 7.52
C LYS A 59 7.55 15.39 7.18
N ARG A 60 7.47 15.01 5.91
CA ARG A 60 7.93 13.70 5.44
C ARG A 60 8.85 13.86 4.26
N MET A 61 9.86 12.99 4.19
CA MET A 61 10.70 12.78 3.02
C MET A 61 10.22 11.52 2.32
N LEU A 62 10.08 11.57 1.01
CA LEU A 62 9.82 10.39 0.19
C LEU A 62 11.14 9.62 0.01
N ARG A 63 11.04 8.31 -0.02
CA ARG A 63 12.12 7.42 -0.44
C ARG A 63 11.90 7.06 -1.90
N ASP A 64 12.95 7.15 -2.69
CA ASP A 64 12.93 6.65 -4.05
C ASP A 64 13.03 5.12 -4.00
N VAL A 65 11.92 4.45 -4.30
CA VAL A 65 11.80 2.98 -4.22
C VAL A 65 11.68 2.43 -5.62
N ASP A 66 12.58 1.53 -5.95
CA ASP A 66 12.58 0.81 -7.22
C ASP A 66 11.43 -0.20 -7.29
N PHE A 67 10.36 0.18 -7.98
CA PHE A 67 9.24 -0.71 -8.28
C PHE A 67 9.40 -1.47 -9.58
N ARG A 68 10.33 -1.06 -10.45
CA ARG A 68 10.56 -1.68 -11.75
C ARG A 68 11.44 -2.90 -11.68
N ARG A 69 12.45 -2.84 -10.80
CA ARG A 69 13.43 -3.92 -10.67
C ARG A 69 14.12 -4.25 -11.99
N GLU A 70 14.39 -3.21 -12.79
CA GLU A 70 14.91 -3.32 -14.15
C GLU A 70 16.40 -3.66 -14.25
N LYS A 71 17.11 -3.71 -13.13
CA LYS A 71 18.53 -4.01 -13.07
C LYS A 71 18.74 -5.52 -13.11
N PHE A 72 18.72 -6.09 -14.30
CA PHE A 72 18.80 -7.53 -14.51
C PHE A 72 20.22 -8.09 -14.41
N GLY A 73 20.37 -9.28 -13.84
CA GLY A 73 21.63 -10.03 -13.77
C GLY A 73 22.69 -9.48 -12.82
N ILE A 74 22.45 -8.34 -12.17
CA ILE A 74 23.40 -7.74 -11.24
C ILE A 74 22.98 -8.08 -9.81
N PRO A 75 23.80 -8.83 -9.05
CA PRO A 75 23.49 -9.15 -7.66
C PRO A 75 23.58 -7.90 -6.78
N ALA A 76 22.66 -7.81 -5.82
CA ALA A 76 22.59 -6.73 -4.84
C ALA A 76 22.55 -7.29 -3.43
N LYS A 77 23.40 -6.80 -2.54
CA LYS A 77 23.43 -7.16 -1.13
C LYS A 77 22.47 -6.27 -0.33
N VAL A 78 21.66 -6.87 0.53
CA VAL A 78 20.80 -6.14 1.49
C VAL A 78 21.68 -5.50 2.55
N ALA A 79 21.76 -4.18 2.55
CA ALA A 79 22.52 -3.40 3.52
C ALA A 79 21.76 -3.19 4.83
N GLY A 80 20.42 -3.12 4.77
CA GLY A 80 19.58 -2.97 5.95
C GLY A 80 18.13 -2.75 5.62
N ILE A 81 17.27 -2.94 6.64
CA ILE A 81 15.84 -2.70 6.58
C ILE A 81 15.53 -1.38 7.28
N GLU A 82 14.74 -0.52 6.65
CA GLU A 82 14.45 0.83 7.10
C GLU A 82 12.94 1.11 7.19
N TYR A 83 12.60 2.11 8.00
CA TYR A 83 11.24 2.66 8.09
C TYR A 83 10.99 3.68 6.99
N ASP A 84 9.87 3.56 6.28
CA ASP A 84 9.38 4.58 5.35
C ASP A 84 8.08 5.22 5.87
N PRO A 85 8.06 6.54 6.18
CA PRO A 85 6.84 7.24 6.59
C PRO A 85 5.81 7.40 5.44
N GLY A 86 6.19 7.09 4.21
CA GLY A 86 5.34 7.21 3.02
C GLY A 86 4.41 6.01 2.82
N ARG A 87 4.73 4.86 3.43
CA ARG A 87 4.00 3.59 3.25
C ARG A 87 3.90 2.79 4.53
N SER A 88 3.07 1.76 4.52
CA SER A 88 2.92 0.83 5.63
C SER A 88 4.01 -0.25 5.65
N ALA A 89 4.51 -0.66 4.48
CA ALA A 89 5.59 -1.63 4.34
C ALA A 89 6.95 -1.07 4.76
N ARG A 90 7.85 -1.95 5.23
CA ARG A 90 9.26 -1.63 5.38
C ARG A 90 9.93 -1.60 4.01
N ILE A 91 11.08 -0.94 3.93
CA ILE A 91 11.93 -0.90 2.74
C ILE A 91 13.30 -1.48 3.06
N ALA A 92 13.91 -2.14 2.09
CA ALA A 92 15.27 -2.63 2.19
C ALA A 92 16.20 -1.80 1.30
N LEU A 93 17.33 -1.39 1.85
CA LEU A 93 18.39 -0.74 1.08
C LEU A 93 19.27 -1.82 0.45
N LEU A 94 19.40 -1.77 -0.86
CA LEU A 94 20.25 -2.65 -1.65
C LEU A 94 21.51 -1.91 -2.07
N HIS A 95 22.66 -2.57 -1.95
CA HIS A 95 23.91 -2.18 -2.56
C HIS A 95 24.21 -3.15 -3.70
N TYR A 96 24.13 -2.66 -4.93
CA TYR A 96 24.46 -3.43 -6.11
C TYR A 96 25.97 -3.57 -6.28
N ARG A 97 26.42 -4.62 -6.96
CA ARG A 97 27.84 -4.87 -7.22
C ARG A 97 28.53 -3.75 -8.00
N ASP A 98 27.77 -3.01 -8.80
CA ASP A 98 28.25 -1.84 -9.58
C ASP A 98 28.29 -0.54 -8.78
N GLY A 99 28.03 -0.57 -7.45
CA GLY A 99 28.07 0.58 -6.55
C GLY A 99 26.78 1.37 -6.45
N GLU A 100 25.76 1.10 -7.29
CA GLU A 100 24.47 1.78 -7.18
C GLU A 100 23.70 1.32 -5.93
N LYS A 101 22.97 2.24 -5.32
CA LYS A 101 22.08 1.95 -4.19
C LYS A 101 20.64 2.18 -4.59
N ARG A 102 19.75 1.24 -4.26
CA ARG A 102 18.30 1.39 -4.46
C ARG A 102 17.53 0.89 -3.26
N TYR A 103 16.35 1.47 -3.03
CA TYR A 103 15.38 0.90 -2.09
C TYR A 103 14.43 -0.04 -2.81
N ILE A 104 14.05 -1.12 -2.14
CA ILE A 104 12.96 -2.00 -2.55
C ILE A 104 11.95 -2.17 -1.41
N ILE A 105 10.77 -2.72 -1.70
CA ILE A 105 9.85 -3.19 -0.66
C ILE A 105 10.50 -4.39 0.03
N ALA A 106 10.56 -4.38 1.36
CA ALA A 106 11.13 -5.49 2.12
C ALA A 106 10.12 -6.65 2.20
N PRO A 107 10.42 -7.82 1.64
CA PRO A 107 9.65 -9.02 1.85
C PRO A 107 9.79 -9.54 3.29
N LEU A 108 8.86 -10.41 3.67
CA LEU A 108 8.90 -11.09 4.94
C LEU A 108 10.12 -12.02 5.01
N GLY A 109 10.83 -12.00 6.13
CA GLY A 109 11.97 -12.89 6.38
C GLY A 109 13.31 -12.39 5.81
N LEU A 110 13.33 -11.27 5.06
CA LEU A 110 14.56 -10.69 4.53
C LEU A 110 15.50 -10.25 5.66
N LYS A 111 16.79 -10.53 5.52
CA LYS A 111 17.83 -10.18 6.49
C LYS A 111 18.94 -9.33 5.85
N PRO A 112 19.62 -8.48 6.63
CA PRO A 112 20.84 -7.85 6.16
C PRO A 112 21.89 -8.91 5.80
N GLY A 113 22.56 -8.70 4.67
CA GLY A 113 23.53 -9.66 4.12
C GLY A 113 23.01 -10.56 3.02
N ASP A 114 21.69 -10.75 2.92
CA ASP A 114 21.07 -11.52 1.84
C ASP A 114 21.43 -10.92 0.47
N ILE A 115 21.60 -11.79 -0.52
CA ILE A 115 21.89 -11.40 -1.91
C ILE A 115 20.60 -11.56 -2.71
N LEU A 116 20.20 -10.49 -3.38
CA LEU A 116 19.01 -10.46 -4.23
C LEU A 116 19.39 -10.19 -5.68
N MET A 117 18.63 -10.78 -6.58
CA MET A 117 18.81 -10.60 -8.01
C MET A 117 17.47 -10.32 -8.70
N SER A 118 17.53 -9.68 -9.84
CA SER A 118 16.38 -9.40 -10.69
C SER A 118 16.66 -9.92 -12.09
N GLY A 119 15.65 -10.46 -12.76
CA GLY A 119 15.75 -10.93 -14.13
C GLY A 119 15.22 -12.34 -14.34
N PRO A 120 15.17 -12.80 -15.60
CA PRO A 120 14.59 -14.11 -15.94
C PRO A 120 15.37 -15.30 -15.40
N GLN A 121 16.66 -15.13 -15.11
CA GLN A 121 17.56 -16.17 -14.59
C GLN A 121 17.72 -16.12 -13.06
N ALA A 122 17.00 -15.24 -12.39
CA ALA A 122 17.08 -15.13 -10.92
C ALA A 122 16.44 -16.37 -10.26
N ASP A 123 16.99 -16.83 -9.14
CA ASP A 123 16.43 -17.92 -8.35
C ASP A 123 15.08 -17.53 -7.75
N ILE A 124 14.21 -18.51 -7.49
CA ILE A 124 12.88 -18.32 -6.93
C ILE A 124 12.99 -18.18 -5.39
N LEU A 125 13.69 -17.15 -4.95
CA LEU A 125 13.91 -16.84 -3.54
C LEU A 125 13.16 -15.56 -3.15
N PRO A 126 12.69 -15.43 -1.88
CA PRO A 126 12.01 -14.23 -1.42
C PRO A 126 12.85 -12.96 -1.63
N GLY A 127 12.28 -11.97 -2.32
CA GLY A 127 12.95 -10.71 -2.64
C GLY A 127 13.54 -10.63 -4.05
N ASN A 128 13.72 -11.75 -4.72
CA ASN A 128 14.11 -11.79 -6.13
C ASN A 128 12.92 -11.41 -7.02
N ALA A 129 13.20 -10.69 -8.11
CA ALA A 129 12.19 -10.24 -9.04
C ALA A 129 12.37 -10.94 -10.39
N LEU A 130 11.29 -11.58 -10.87
CA LEU A 130 11.27 -12.35 -12.11
C LEU A 130 10.06 -11.96 -12.97
N PRO A 131 10.13 -12.20 -14.30
CA PRO A 131 8.94 -12.26 -15.12
C PRO A 131 8.01 -13.36 -14.62
N ILE A 132 6.70 -13.10 -14.62
CA ILE A 132 5.71 -14.09 -14.13
C ILE A 132 5.80 -15.42 -14.89
N ARG A 133 6.24 -15.38 -16.14
CA ARG A 133 6.52 -16.59 -16.96
C ARG A 133 7.42 -17.58 -16.23
N ASN A 134 8.42 -17.10 -15.50
CA ASN A 134 9.44 -17.92 -14.84
C ASN A 134 9.09 -18.27 -13.38
N ILE A 135 7.98 -17.75 -12.84
CA ILE A 135 7.54 -18.02 -11.46
C ILE A 135 6.62 -19.25 -11.45
N PRO A 136 6.86 -20.30 -10.65
CA PRO A 136 5.98 -21.46 -10.57
C PRO A 136 4.56 -21.11 -10.11
N LEU A 137 3.61 -21.98 -10.48
CA LEU A 137 2.24 -21.90 -9.98
C LEU A 137 2.21 -22.09 -8.45
N GLY A 138 1.25 -21.44 -7.79
CA GLY A 138 1.12 -21.49 -6.34
C GLY A 138 2.04 -20.54 -5.59
N THR A 139 3.09 -20.00 -6.23
CA THR A 139 4.05 -19.11 -5.59
C THR A 139 3.39 -17.81 -5.14
N LEU A 140 3.77 -17.36 -3.93
CA LEU A 140 3.36 -16.07 -3.39
C LEU A 140 4.26 -14.97 -3.94
N VAL A 141 3.66 -13.90 -4.41
CA VAL A 141 4.36 -12.77 -5.03
C VAL A 141 3.82 -11.44 -4.53
N HIS A 142 4.63 -10.41 -4.63
CA HIS A 142 4.24 -9.02 -4.36
C HIS A 142 4.85 -8.08 -5.41
N ASN A 143 4.58 -6.78 -5.32
CA ASN A 143 5.09 -5.78 -6.26
C ASN A 143 4.84 -6.15 -7.72
N VAL A 144 3.62 -6.61 -8.04
CA VAL A 144 3.26 -7.14 -9.36
C VAL A 144 2.95 -6.01 -10.33
N GLU A 145 3.51 -6.07 -11.53
CA GLU A 145 3.21 -5.16 -12.61
C GLU A 145 1.85 -5.46 -13.26
N LEU A 146 1.22 -4.43 -13.82
CA LEU A 146 0.04 -4.54 -14.68
C LEU A 146 0.37 -4.47 -16.17
N GLN A 147 1.47 -3.83 -16.49
CA GLN A 147 2.01 -3.71 -17.85
C GLN A 147 3.52 -3.88 -17.76
N PRO A 148 4.16 -4.62 -18.69
CA PRO A 148 5.60 -4.83 -18.66
C PRO A 148 6.37 -3.50 -18.63
N GLY A 149 7.39 -3.41 -17.77
CA GLY A 149 8.27 -2.25 -17.64
C GLY A 149 7.68 -1.00 -16.97
N LYS A 150 6.40 -1.04 -16.58
CA LYS A 150 5.75 0.11 -15.89
C LYS A 150 6.12 0.20 -14.41
N GLY A 151 6.61 -0.87 -13.83
CA GLY A 151 6.85 -1.02 -12.41
C GLY A 151 5.65 -1.60 -11.66
N GLY A 152 5.93 -2.26 -10.54
CA GLY A 152 4.92 -2.94 -9.74
C GLY A 152 3.85 -1.98 -9.20
N GLN A 153 2.60 -2.38 -9.33
CA GLN A 153 1.43 -1.58 -8.92
C GLN A 153 0.56 -2.32 -7.90
N LEU A 154 0.54 -3.65 -7.92
CA LEU A 154 -0.27 -4.48 -7.05
C LEU A 154 0.57 -5.01 -5.87
N CYS A 155 -0.08 -5.27 -4.73
CA CYS A 155 0.50 -5.91 -3.54
C CYS A 155 1.78 -5.22 -3.05
N ARG A 156 1.69 -3.92 -2.69
CA ARG A 156 2.82 -3.11 -2.19
C ARG A 156 2.67 -2.66 -0.74
N SER A 157 1.52 -2.90 -0.13
CA SER A 157 1.26 -2.54 1.27
C SER A 157 1.78 -3.62 2.22
N ALA A 158 1.96 -3.26 3.49
CA ALA A 158 2.36 -4.21 4.54
C ALA A 158 1.45 -5.44 4.56
N GLY A 159 2.06 -6.62 4.68
CA GLY A 159 1.35 -7.89 4.78
C GLY A 159 0.66 -8.38 3.50
N THR A 160 0.66 -7.61 2.41
CA THR A 160 -0.02 -8.02 1.18
C THR A 160 0.78 -9.04 0.39
N LEU A 161 0.05 -9.93 -0.26
CA LEU A 161 0.58 -10.93 -1.18
C LEU A 161 -0.42 -11.16 -2.33
N ALA A 162 0.05 -11.65 -3.44
CA ALA A 162 -0.75 -12.25 -4.49
C ALA A 162 -0.26 -13.66 -4.75
N GLN A 163 -1.09 -14.50 -5.34
CA GLN A 163 -0.73 -15.89 -5.69
C GLN A 163 -0.93 -16.13 -7.17
N VAL A 164 0.06 -16.74 -7.82
CA VAL A 164 -0.03 -17.16 -9.22
C VAL A 164 -0.83 -18.46 -9.27
N LEU A 165 -2.04 -18.44 -9.85
CA LEU A 165 -2.92 -19.61 -9.89
C LEU A 165 -2.74 -20.46 -11.14
N ALA A 166 -2.73 -19.83 -12.30
CA ALA A 166 -2.64 -20.48 -13.59
C ALA A 166 -1.90 -19.61 -14.60
N LYS A 167 -1.40 -20.21 -15.66
CA LYS A 167 -0.82 -19.52 -16.82
C LYS A 167 -1.50 -20.07 -18.07
N GLU A 168 -2.09 -19.19 -18.87
CA GLU A 168 -2.86 -19.53 -20.05
C GLU A 168 -2.50 -18.59 -21.20
N GLY A 169 -2.01 -19.10 -22.30
CA GLY A 169 -1.53 -18.29 -23.42
C GLY A 169 -0.47 -17.26 -22.95
N ASP A 170 -0.71 -15.98 -23.21
CA ASP A 170 0.20 -14.88 -22.83
C ASP A 170 -0.12 -14.26 -21.46
N HIS A 171 -1.05 -14.83 -20.71
CA HIS A 171 -1.51 -14.28 -19.44
C HIS A 171 -1.38 -15.24 -18.27
N ALA A 172 -1.18 -14.69 -17.08
CA ALA A 172 -1.26 -15.41 -15.81
C ALA A 172 -2.49 -14.95 -15.03
N ASN A 173 -3.20 -15.89 -14.41
CA ASN A 173 -4.28 -15.66 -13.49
C ASN A 173 -3.71 -15.46 -12.08
N ILE A 174 -3.85 -14.25 -11.53
CA ILE A 174 -3.29 -13.88 -10.22
C ILE A 174 -4.42 -13.58 -9.25
N LYS A 175 -4.41 -14.27 -8.09
CA LYS A 175 -5.32 -14.01 -6.97
C LYS A 175 -4.76 -12.89 -6.12
N LEU A 176 -5.53 -11.80 -6.00
CA LEU A 176 -5.19 -10.63 -5.21
C LEU A 176 -5.64 -10.76 -3.76
N PRO A 177 -5.13 -9.92 -2.81
CA PRO A 177 -5.56 -9.92 -1.41
C PRO A 177 -7.06 -9.68 -1.23
N SER A 178 -7.71 -8.98 -2.17
CA SER A 178 -9.16 -8.74 -2.17
C SER A 178 -10.00 -9.98 -2.51
N GLY A 179 -9.38 -11.10 -2.92
CA GLY A 179 -10.05 -12.27 -3.47
C GLY A 179 -10.36 -12.16 -4.97
N GLU A 180 -10.10 -11.03 -5.61
CA GLU A 180 -10.25 -10.86 -7.06
C GLU A 180 -9.17 -11.69 -7.78
N VAL A 181 -9.57 -12.46 -8.79
CA VAL A 181 -8.65 -13.13 -9.72
C VAL A 181 -8.56 -12.29 -10.98
N ARG A 182 -7.35 -11.93 -11.34
CA ARG A 182 -7.09 -11.02 -12.46
C ARG A 182 -6.01 -11.57 -13.38
N GLN A 183 -6.21 -11.36 -14.68
CA GLN A 183 -5.21 -11.65 -15.71
C GLN A 183 -4.14 -10.55 -15.77
N VAL A 184 -2.89 -10.98 -15.86
CA VAL A 184 -1.71 -10.12 -16.05
C VAL A 184 -0.83 -10.78 -17.11
N LYS A 185 -0.18 -10.00 -17.97
CA LYS A 185 0.73 -10.55 -19.00
C LYS A 185 1.88 -11.31 -18.35
N LEU A 186 2.32 -12.39 -18.98
CA LEU A 186 3.41 -13.24 -18.49
C LEU A 186 4.76 -12.51 -18.41
N ASP A 187 4.97 -11.50 -19.24
CA ASP A 187 6.21 -10.69 -19.25
C ASP A 187 6.24 -9.61 -18.14
N CYS A 188 5.15 -9.43 -17.41
CA CYS A 188 5.13 -8.53 -16.24
C CYS A 188 6.04 -9.06 -15.14
N MET A 189 6.77 -8.15 -14.52
CA MET A 189 7.63 -8.47 -13.38
C MET A 189 6.82 -8.62 -12.11
N ALA A 190 7.24 -9.57 -11.27
CA ALA A 190 6.75 -9.72 -9.90
C ALA A 190 7.91 -10.08 -8.98
N THR A 191 7.82 -9.71 -7.70
CA THR A 191 8.81 -10.07 -6.69
C THR A 191 8.29 -11.24 -5.86
N VAL A 192 9.11 -12.26 -5.67
CA VAL A 192 8.76 -13.47 -4.90
C VAL A 192 8.61 -13.13 -3.42
N GLY A 193 7.63 -13.77 -2.76
CA GLY A 193 7.36 -13.65 -1.34
C GLY A 193 6.24 -12.68 -0.98
N GLN A 194 5.94 -12.59 0.30
CA GLN A 194 4.96 -11.69 0.91
C GLN A 194 5.64 -10.42 1.42
N VAL A 195 4.94 -9.29 1.40
CA VAL A 195 5.44 -8.04 2.01
C VAL A 195 5.51 -8.17 3.53
N GLY A 196 6.59 -7.70 4.13
CA GLY A 196 6.79 -7.71 5.58
C GLY A 196 5.84 -6.77 6.35
N ASN A 197 6.04 -6.65 7.68
CA ASN A 197 5.26 -5.83 8.61
C ASN A 197 3.78 -6.25 8.71
N LEU A 198 3.52 -7.55 8.90
CA LEU A 198 2.18 -8.17 8.92
C LEU A 198 1.25 -7.51 9.93
N ASP A 199 1.74 -7.20 11.13
CA ASP A 199 0.92 -6.66 12.22
C ASP A 199 0.51 -5.19 12.06
N HIS A 200 0.87 -4.56 10.93
CA HIS A 200 0.53 -3.14 10.71
C HIS A 200 -0.97 -2.88 10.71
N GLU A 201 -1.80 -3.81 10.24
CA GLU A 201 -3.26 -3.67 10.19
C GLU A 201 -3.88 -3.67 11.58
N ASN A 202 -3.28 -4.36 12.54
CA ASN A 202 -3.77 -4.52 13.90
C ASN A 202 -3.43 -3.33 14.82
N VAL A 203 -2.79 -2.27 14.29
CA VAL A 203 -2.39 -1.10 15.07
C VAL A 203 -3.56 -0.18 15.35
N SER A 204 -3.89 -0.01 16.64
CA SER A 204 -4.85 0.99 17.10
C SER A 204 -4.19 2.37 17.25
N VAL A 205 -4.78 3.38 16.61
CA VAL A 205 -4.28 4.76 16.65
C VAL A 205 -4.43 5.38 18.04
N GLY A 206 -5.51 5.06 18.76
CA GLY A 206 -5.79 5.43 20.14
C GLY A 206 -6.24 6.87 20.36
N LYS A 207 -5.75 7.85 19.60
CA LYS A 207 -6.14 9.27 19.76
C LYS A 207 -6.25 10.03 18.44
N ALA A 208 -7.12 11.04 18.40
CA ALA A 208 -7.33 11.91 17.24
C ALA A 208 -6.05 12.65 16.80
N GLY A 209 -5.19 13.05 17.74
CA GLY A 209 -3.92 13.70 17.45
C GLY A 209 -2.99 12.88 16.56
N ARG A 210 -2.92 11.55 16.71
CA ARG A 210 -2.14 10.70 15.80
C ARG A 210 -2.68 10.71 14.37
N THR A 211 -4.00 10.76 14.20
CA THR A 211 -4.63 10.93 12.89
C THR A 211 -4.29 12.29 12.29
N ARG A 212 -4.27 13.35 13.10
CA ARG A 212 -3.81 14.70 12.70
C ARG A 212 -2.35 14.67 12.23
N TRP A 213 -1.46 13.98 12.94
CA TRP A 213 -0.06 13.86 12.54
C TRP A 213 0.13 13.14 11.20
N ARG A 214 -0.79 12.26 10.84
CA ARG A 214 -0.82 11.60 9.52
C ARG A 214 -1.29 12.51 8.39
N GLY A 215 -1.83 13.72 8.70
CA GLY A 215 -2.30 14.70 7.73
C GLY A 215 -3.80 14.63 7.41
N PHE A 216 -4.57 13.96 8.27
CA PHE A 216 -6.02 13.92 8.17
C PHE A 216 -6.64 15.00 9.08
N ARG A 217 -7.52 15.82 8.54
CA ARG A 217 -8.31 16.78 9.29
C ARG A 217 -9.57 16.13 9.84
N PRO A 218 -10.17 16.68 10.91
CA PRO A 218 -11.45 16.20 11.41
C PRO A 218 -12.54 16.22 10.34
N THR A 219 -13.46 15.26 10.42
CA THR A 219 -14.60 15.15 9.49
C THR A 219 -15.88 15.31 10.29
N VAL A 220 -16.75 16.22 9.85
CA VAL A 220 -18.10 16.41 10.39
C VAL A 220 -19.05 15.47 9.65
N ARG A 221 -19.92 14.79 10.37
CA ARG A 221 -20.95 13.89 9.80
C ARG A 221 -22.07 14.69 9.17
N GLY A 222 -22.61 14.26 8.04
CA GLY A 222 -23.72 14.93 7.36
C GLY A 222 -24.97 15.11 8.24
N THR A 223 -25.22 14.17 9.15
CA THR A 223 -26.37 14.22 10.08
C THR A 223 -26.32 15.34 11.12
N VAL A 224 -25.18 15.99 11.32
CA VAL A 224 -25.02 17.13 12.24
C VAL A 224 -24.82 18.46 11.50
N MET A 225 -25.05 18.45 10.21
CA MET A 225 -25.03 19.65 9.37
C MET A 225 -26.45 20.20 9.19
N ASN A 226 -26.56 21.42 8.64
CA ASN A 226 -27.83 21.99 8.23
C ASN A 226 -28.34 21.33 6.93
N PRO A 227 -29.66 21.41 6.63
CA PRO A 227 -30.23 20.85 5.41
C PRO A 227 -29.58 21.39 4.13
N VAL A 228 -29.14 22.66 4.13
CA VAL A 228 -28.47 23.30 2.99
C VAL A 228 -27.09 22.66 2.70
N ASP A 229 -26.40 22.17 3.74
CA ASP A 229 -25.04 21.66 3.61
C ASP A 229 -24.95 20.17 3.28
N HIS A 230 -26.01 19.41 3.64
CA HIS A 230 -26.02 17.98 3.43
C HIS A 230 -27.45 17.41 3.35
N PRO A 231 -27.75 16.46 2.45
CA PRO A 231 -29.07 15.83 2.34
C PRO A 231 -29.58 15.13 3.61
N MET A 232 -28.68 14.80 4.52
CA MET A 232 -28.99 14.18 5.80
C MET A 232 -28.96 15.16 6.98
N GLY A 233 -28.84 16.45 6.70
CA GLY A 233 -28.82 17.51 7.70
C GLY A 233 -30.22 17.93 8.15
N GLY A 234 -30.28 18.62 9.27
CA GLY A 234 -31.52 19.11 9.86
C GLY A 234 -32.28 18.10 10.73
N GLY A 235 -33.49 18.48 11.14
CA GLY A 235 -34.34 17.70 12.02
C GLY A 235 -34.09 17.94 13.51
N GLU A 236 -35.05 17.52 14.34
CA GLU A 236 -34.93 17.53 15.80
C GLU A 236 -34.38 16.21 16.32
N GLY A 237 -33.46 16.26 17.27
CA GLY A 237 -32.86 15.05 17.89
C GLY A 237 -32.07 14.19 16.92
N LYS A 238 -32.21 12.86 17.04
CA LYS A 238 -31.52 11.87 16.21
C LYS A 238 -32.27 11.54 14.89
N GLY A 239 -32.75 12.54 14.18
CA GLY A 239 -33.46 12.36 12.91
C GLY A 239 -32.71 11.41 11.95
N LYS A 240 -33.34 10.33 11.50
CA LYS A 240 -32.78 9.32 10.57
C LYS A 240 -33.72 9.02 9.42
N GLY A 241 -34.60 9.96 9.06
CA GLY A 241 -35.68 9.71 8.11
C GLY A 241 -35.24 9.33 6.68
N ASN A 242 -34.01 9.63 6.30
CA ASN A 242 -33.57 9.43 4.93
C ASN A 242 -32.55 8.29 4.79
N HIS A 243 -32.57 7.62 3.64
CA HIS A 243 -31.54 6.65 3.26
C HIS A 243 -30.15 7.32 3.28
N PRO A 244 -29.10 6.65 3.85
CA PRO A 244 -27.78 7.24 3.94
C PRO A 244 -27.23 7.68 2.57
N MET A 245 -26.90 8.96 2.44
CA MET A 245 -26.44 9.59 1.20
C MET A 245 -25.10 10.29 1.38
N THR A 246 -24.42 10.49 0.26
CA THR A 246 -23.27 11.40 0.14
C THR A 246 -23.76 12.86 0.09
N PRO A 247 -22.87 13.88 0.24
CA PRO A 247 -23.24 15.29 0.05
C PRO A 247 -23.87 15.61 -1.32
N TRP A 248 -23.66 14.74 -2.30
CA TRP A 248 -24.21 14.86 -3.67
C TRP A 248 -25.44 13.98 -3.91
N GLY A 249 -26.09 13.50 -2.86
CA GLY A 249 -27.34 12.73 -2.95
C GLY A 249 -27.19 11.25 -3.37
N LYS A 250 -25.95 10.75 -3.57
CA LYS A 250 -25.77 9.34 -3.94
C LYS A 250 -25.90 8.43 -2.73
N PRO A 251 -26.67 7.33 -2.81
CA PRO A 251 -26.76 6.34 -1.74
C PRO A 251 -25.39 5.80 -1.35
N THR A 252 -25.12 5.67 -0.04
CA THR A 252 -23.84 5.17 0.48
C THR A 252 -23.84 3.68 0.81
N LYS A 253 -25.04 3.08 0.94
CA LYS A 253 -25.20 1.64 1.21
C LYS A 253 -25.85 0.94 0.01
N GLY A 254 -25.29 -0.20 -0.39
CA GLY A 254 -25.82 -1.07 -1.45
C GLY A 254 -25.64 -0.56 -2.87
N TYR A 255 -25.38 0.71 -3.09
CA TYR A 255 -25.24 1.30 -4.42
C TYR A 255 -23.93 0.89 -5.08
N LYS A 256 -24.01 0.35 -6.30
CA LYS A 256 -22.84 0.00 -7.12
C LYS A 256 -22.21 1.26 -7.69
N THR A 257 -21.10 1.71 -7.10
CA THR A 257 -20.40 2.94 -7.53
C THR A 257 -19.48 2.73 -8.73
N ARG A 258 -19.07 1.48 -9.02
CA ARG A 258 -18.31 1.18 -10.23
C ARG A 258 -19.23 1.33 -11.44
N ARG A 259 -18.91 2.25 -12.33
CA ARG A 259 -19.62 2.39 -13.61
C ARG A 259 -19.47 1.12 -14.44
N GLY A 260 -20.50 0.79 -15.23
CA GLY A 260 -20.46 -0.37 -16.14
C GLY A 260 -19.31 -0.29 -17.15
N ALA A 261 -19.06 -1.39 -17.82
CA ALA A 261 -18.06 -1.65 -18.87
C ALA A 261 -16.81 -0.75 -18.86
N ARG A 262 -15.79 -1.16 -18.09
CA ARG A 262 -14.47 -0.51 -18.12
C ARG A 262 -13.49 -1.35 -18.92
N PRO A 263 -12.52 -0.75 -19.64
CA PRO A 263 -11.50 -1.52 -20.37
C PRO A 263 -10.77 -2.55 -19.53
N SER A 264 -10.65 -2.29 -18.21
CA SER A 264 -10.02 -3.21 -17.26
C SER A 264 -10.87 -4.43 -16.89
N ASP A 265 -12.17 -4.45 -17.22
CA ASP A 265 -13.08 -5.55 -16.84
C ASP A 265 -12.76 -6.83 -17.61
N ARG A 266 -12.21 -6.73 -18.83
CA ARG A 266 -11.75 -7.85 -19.64
C ARG A 266 -10.64 -8.68 -18.97
N TYR A 267 -9.91 -8.09 -18.05
CA TYR A 267 -8.82 -8.76 -17.31
C TYR A 267 -9.26 -9.33 -15.95
N ILE A 268 -10.52 -9.21 -15.58
CA ILE A 268 -11.06 -9.71 -14.31
C ILE A 268 -11.75 -11.04 -14.58
N VAL A 269 -11.14 -12.15 -14.15
CA VAL A 269 -11.70 -13.49 -14.25
C VAL A 269 -12.77 -13.71 -13.19
N THR A 270 -12.43 -13.43 -11.94
CA THR A 270 -13.38 -13.55 -10.81
C THR A 270 -13.35 -12.28 -9.97
N ARG A 271 -14.52 -11.68 -9.76
CA ARG A 271 -14.65 -10.50 -8.89
C ARG A 271 -14.55 -10.90 -7.42
N ARG A 272 -14.11 -9.96 -6.58
CA ARG A 272 -14.14 -10.15 -5.13
C ARG A 272 -15.54 -10.53 -4.66
N LYS A 273 -15.63 -11.51 -3.78
CA LYS A 273 -16.86 -11.80 -3.05
C LYS A 273 -17.20 -10.62 -2.13
N LYS A 274 -18.47 -10.33 -1.99
CA LYS A 274 -18.97 -9.29 -1.06
C LYS A 274 -18.82 -9.76 0.38
#